data_7e8f4535ed1b41f9d0163ec9a91aac79
#
_entry.id   7e8f4535ed1b41f9d0163ec9a91aac79
#
_cell.length_a   1.000
_cell.length_b   1.000
_cell.length_c   1.000
_cell.angle_alpha   90.00
_cell.angle_beta   90.00
_cell.angle_gamma   90.00
#
_symmetry.space_group_name_H-M   'P 1'
#
loop_
_entity.id
_entity.type
_entity.pdbx_description
1 polymer ?
#
loop_
_entity_poly.entity_id
_entity_poly.type
_entity_poly.pdbx_seq_one_letter_code
_entity_poly.pdbx_strand_id
1 'polypeptide(L)'
;MLLVAGCGGTSGGSNAASTETIVDGSLNKVVVKGDPSKSPAKANGRKDTFIATINSPSGVFLPGFNDNGWDGNAQQPIFASLVVTDDSGQYIPDLAEKWDISSDQLTYTFHLRDNLKFSDGSPLTADDVAFSLTLFNDPAYSGGSDFSDIGIKGVDAYKSGKADSISGIRVIDERTITIETTKVNPLTLGVLGGQVLSKSYYGKDYQRGHLDYLKDLYGKPLGAGPYKLSKYVDGQEVRYVANKYYYGGEPKIRNLIFKVTSKDTALSNFQNGETDFDGFSPDKDNLDALKQLGFASVRESTVPDMSEIWINNLKAPFNDKRVRQALIYGLNRQQIINVAYKGFGQVANVYAAPTQWSYTDKGVNKYKFDPDKAGKLLDEAGWKTGSDGIREKDGKKFTVRYLTSKDTDETIPIATENYKAIGIDFQPEVLDGDTIVERWTQGGDWDLIGGFRTNGLSDPNDAISEFVSHDKSINLTGYHNEEADKLAKEGLSTQDKTKRKAIYAELYKVLNNDPPTIPLSYRQSIAAWNTRVKGVENYSTGNSDAALVLAKLSIE
;
A
#
# COMPACT_ATOMS: atom_id res chain seq x y z
N MET A 1 48.07 -46.78 10.05
CA MET A 1 48.67 -47.03 11.35
C MET A 1 48.42 -45.81 12.24
N LEU A 2 47.56 -46.02 13.22
CA LEU A 2 47.49 -45.43 14.58
C LEU A 2 47.55 -43.89 14.70
N LEU A 3 46.40 -43.27 15.09
CA LEU A 3 45.93 -43.03 16.48
C LEU A 3 46.89 -42.17 17.32
N VAL A 4 46.43 -41.02 17.83
CA VAL A 4 46.03 -40.81 19.21
C VAL A 4 45.51 -39.38 19.45
N ALA A 5 44.49 -39.32 20.27
CA ALA A 5 43.74 -38.18 20.78
C ALA A 5 44.52 -37.30 21.78
N GLY A 6 44.03 -36.07 21.98
CA GLY A 6 44.46 -35.20 23.09
C GLY A 6 43.40 -34.11 23.35
N CYS A 7 42.78 -34.19 24.51
CA CYS A 7 41.74 -33.26 25.03
C CYS A 7 42.33 -31.92 25.52
N GLY A 8 41.48 -30.91 25.48
CA GLY A 8 41.32 -30.01 26.62
C GLY A 8 41.64 -28.52 26.37
N GLY A 9 40.63 -27.68 26.51
CA GLY A 9 40.84 -26.25 26.69
C GLY A 9 39.58 -25.44 26.37
N THR A 10 38.66 -25.31 27.32
CA THR A 10 37.54 -24.37 27.32
C THR A 10 37.99 -22.93 27.37
N SER A 11 37.61 -22.12 26.40
CA SER A 11 37.50 -20.67 26.61
C SER A 11 36.26 -20.17 25.85
N GLY A 12 35.32 -19.64 26.60
CA GLY A 12 34.08 -19.10 26.10
C GLY A 12 34.29 -17.90 25.17
N GLY A 13 33.87 -18.07 23.94
CA GLY A 13 33.67 -16.99 23.00
C GLY A 13 32.18 -16.90 22.71
N SER A 14 31.58 -15.82 23.12
CA SER A 14 30.19 -15.48 22.76
C SER A 14 30.09 -15.35 21.24
N ASN A 15 29.62 -16.39 20.58
CA ASN A 15 29.17 -16.32 19.20
C ASN A 15 27.90 -15.49 19.16
N ALA A 16 28.03 -14.19 18.89
CA ALA A 16 26.94 -13.43 18.28
C ALA A 16 26.69 -14.07 16.92
N ALA A 17 25.61 -14.82 16.81
CA ALA A 17 25.13 -15.35 15.55
C ALA A 17 24.86 -14.16 14.64
N SER A 18 25.73 -13.99 13.64
CA SER A 18 25.44 -13.15 12.49
C SER A 18 24.30 -13.83 11.74
N THR A 19 23.07 -13.34 11.95
CA THR A 19 21.96 -13.63 11.08
C THR A 19 22.26 -12.95 9.73
N GLU A 20 22.94 -13.63 8.84
CA GLU A 20 22.89 -13.35 7.43
C GLU A 20 21.42 -13.51 7.02
N THR A 21 20.77 -12.39 6.74
CA THR A 21 19.43 -12.35 6.19
C THR A 21 19.54 -12.92 4.78
N ILE A 22 19.17 -14.18 4.61
CA ILE A 22 19.00 -14.79 3.30
C ILE A 22 17.85 -14.03 2.65
N VAL A 23 18.16 -13.17 1.70
CA VAL A 23 17.20 -12.61 0.75
C VAL A 23 16.89 -13.74 -0.26
N ASP A 24 16.11 -14.72 0.19
CA ASP A 24 15.47 -15.68 -0.70
C ASP A 24 14.25 -14.98 -1.29
N GLY A 25 14.14 -15.01 -2.64
CA GLY A 25 13.20 -14.20 -3.42
C GLY A 25 11.70 -14.53 -3.27
N SER A 26 11.27 -15.19 -2.20
CA SER A 26 9.85 -15.34 -1.87
C SER A 26 9.45 -14.31 -0.81
N LEU A 27 8.96 -13.17 -1.28
CA LEU A 27 8.44 -12.07 -0.45
C LEU A 27 7.19 -12.48 0.34
N ASN A 28 6.57 -13.60 -0.05
CA ASN A 28 5.44 -14.26 0.60
C ASN A 28 5.82 -15.70 0.95
N LYS A 29 6.07 -16.00 2.21
CA LYS A 29 6.51 -17.32 2.66
C LYS A 29 5.51 -17.95 3.61
N VAL A 30 4.96 -19.11 3.23
CA VAL A 30 4.20 -19.96 4.18
C VAL A 30 5.18 -20.62 5.14
N VAL A 31 5.21 -20.13 6.39
CA VAL A 31 6.15 -20.58 7.43
C VAL A 31 5.57 -21.65 8.34
N VAL A 32 4.23 -21.78 8.35
CA VAL A 32 3.51 -22.82 9.08
C VAL A 32 2.45 -23.43 8.16
N LYS A 33 2.35 -24.75 8.14
CA LYS A 33 1.26 -25.50 7.50
C LYS A 33 0.47 -26.21 8.59
N GLY A 34 -0.79 -25.83 8.74
CA GLY A 34 -1.69 -26.43 9.71
C GLY A 34 -2.27 -27.79 9.25
N ASP A 35 -2.89 -28.48 10.19
CA ASP A 35 -3.64 -29.72 9.98
C ASP A 35 -5.15 -29.41 10.06
N PRO A 36 -5.92 -29.54 8.97
CA PRO A 36 -7.35 -29.24 8.97
C PRO A 36 -8.16 -30.07 9.94
N SER A 37 -7.70 -31.29 10.31
CA SER A 37 -8.36 -32.16 11.29
C SER A 37 -8.39 -31.56 12.69
N LYS A 38 -7.50 -30.61 12.99
CA LYS A 38 -7.41 -29.90 14.28
C LYS A 38 -8.25 -28.64 14.33
N SER A 39 -8.97 -28.32 13.26
CA SER A 39 -9.82 -27.12 13.20
C SER A 39 -10.86 -27.12 14.32
N PRO A 40 -11.15 -25.97 14.94
CA PRO A 40 -12.16 -25.84 15.97
C PRO A 40 -13.54 -26.27 15.48
N ALA A 41 -14.33 -26.89 16.36
CA ALA A 41 -15.67 -27.40 16.05
C ALA A 41 -16.58 -26.31 15.44
N LYS A 42 -16.47 -25.07 15.93
CA LYS A 42 -17.22 -23.92 15.42
C LYS A 42 -16.88 -23.59 13.96
N ALA A 43 -15.61 -23.64 13.58
CA ALA A 43 -15.20 -23.50 12.20
C ALA A 43 -15.68 -24.67 11.35
N ASN A 44 -15.52 -25.91 11.82
CA ASN A 44 -15.96 -27.12 11.12
C ASN A 44 -17.47 -27.20 10.91
N GLY A 45 -18.28 -26.55 11.75
CA GLY A 45 -19.73 -26.43 11.58
C GLY A 45 -20.15 -25.59 10.37
N ARG A 46 -19.27 -24.70 9.85
CA ARG A 46 -19.54 -23.87 8.69
C ARG A 46 -18.98 -24.52 7.41
N LYS A 47 -19.87 -25.08 6.59
CA LYS A 47 -19.47 -25.81 5.38
C LYS A 47 -19.40 -24.94 4.11
N ASP A 48 -20.03 -23.77 4.12
CA ASP A 48 -20.20 -22.88 2.99
C ASP A 48 -19.92 -21.40 3.33
N THR A 49 -19.28 -21.15 4.47
CA THR A 49 -19.04 -19.81 5.00
C THR A 49 -17.56 -19.60 5.28
N PHE A 50 -17.02 -18.49 4.75
CA PHE A 50 -15.69 -17.99 5.04
C PHE A 50 -15.78 -16.66 5.80
N ILE A 51 -15.04 -16.53 6.90
CA ILE A 51 -15.03 -15.35 7.74
C ILE A 51 -13.61 -14.79 7.79
N ALA A 52 -13.39 -13.64 7.15
CA ALA A 52 -12.17 -12.88 7.27
C ALA A 52 -12.38 -11.65 8.15
N THR A 53 -11.30 -11.07 8.65
CA THR A 53 -11.36 -9.87 9.47
C THR A 53 -11.14 -8.62 8.64
N ILE A 54 -11.72 -7.52 9.10
CA ILE A 54 -11.56 -6.18 8.53
C ILE A 54 -11.61 -5.14 9.66
N ASN A 55 -11.01 -3.98 9.46
CA ASN A 55 -11.31 -2.82 10.30
C ASN A 55 -12.65 -2.21 9.88
N SER A 56 -13.24 -1.39 10.76
CA SER A 56 -14.61 -0.89 10.56
C SER A 56 -14.71 0.01 9.31
N PRO A 57 -15.50 -0.39 8.29
CA PRO A 57 -15.86 0.48 7.20
C PRO A 57 -16.93 1.50 7.65
N SER A 58 -17.07 2.61 6.94
CA SER A 58 -18.09 3.64 7.20
C SER A 58 -19.42 3.40 6.44
N GLY A 59 -19.45 2.42 5.52
CA GLY A 59 -20.65 2.04 4.76
C GLY A 59 -20.77 2.73 3.39
N VAL A 60 -19.71 3.41 2.93
CA VAL A 60 -19.63 3.97 1.57
C VAL A 60 -19.05 2.93 0.61
N PHE A 61 -19.90 2.03 0.12
CA PHE A 61 -19.46 0.91 -0.72
C PHE A 61 -19.52 1.19 -2.22
N LEU A 62 -19.56 2.46 -2.62
CA LEU A 62 -19.49 2.85 -4.04
C LEU A 62 -18.03 3.15 -4.42
N PRO A 63 -17.45 2.44 -5.42
CA PRO A 63 -16.10 2.69 -5.89
C PRO A 63 -15.85 4.15 -6.27
N GLY A 64 -14.71 4.67 -5.85
CA GLY A 64 -14.29 6.03 -6.13
C GLY A 64 -14.95 7.12 -5.28
N PHE A 65 -15.95 6.78 -4.45
CA PHE A 65 -16.65 7.73 -3.56
C PHE A 65 -16.35 7.49 -2.06
N ASN A 66 -15.67 6.42 -1.74
CA ASN A 66 -15.21 6.16 -0.38
C ASN A 66 -13.97 7.01 -0.05
N ASP A 67 -13.91 7.49 1.17
CA ASP A 67 -12.82 8.32 1.72
C ASP A 67 -11.88 7.57 2.66
N ASN A 68 -12.16 6.28 2.91
CA ASN A 68 -11.29 5.42 3.70
C ASN A 68 -11.02 4.05 3.02
N GLY A 69 -9.84 3.48 3.32
CA GLY A 69 -9.40 2.23 2.71
C GLY A 69 -10.24 1.01 3.12
N TRP A 70 -10.96 1.05 4.25
CA TRP A 70 -11.75 -0.08 4.74
C TRP A 70 -13.04 -0.26 3.97
N ASP A 71 -13.67 0.84 3.55
CA ASP A 71 -14.78 0.80 2.59
C ASP A 71 -14.29 0.25 1.24
N GLY A 72 -13.10 0.69 0.78
CA GLY A 72 -12.45 0.16 -0.40
C GLY A 72 -12.27 -1.36 -0.34
N ASN A 73 -11.82 -1.88 0.80
CA ASN A 73 -11.68 -3.32 1.01
C ASN A 73 -13.02 -4.06 1.05
N ALA A 74 -14.03 -3.47 1.71
CA ALA A 74 -15.37 -4.06 1.82
C ALA A 74 -16.11 -4.12 0.48
N GLN A 75 -15.84 -3.21 -0.46
CA GLN A 75 -16.48 -3.22 -1.79
C GLN A 75 -15.84 -4.23 -2.76
N GLN A 76 -14.58 -4.67 -2.54
CA GLN A 76 -13.86 -5.56 -3.47
C GLN A 76 -14.63 -6.82 -3.86
N PRO A 77 -15.30 -7.57 -2.96
CA PRO A 77 -16.06 -8.75 -3.36
C PRO A 77 -17.26 -8.44 -4.27
N ILE A 78 -17.73 -7.18 -4.28
CA ILE A 78 -18.97 -6.76 -4.95
C ILE A 78 -18.72 -6.32 -6.39
N PHE A 79 -17.59 -5.64 -6.63
CA PHE A 79 -17.30 -5.05 -7.94
C PHE A 79 -16.22 -5.85 -8.66
N ALA A 80 -16.27 -5.78 -9.99
CA ALA A 80 -15.25 -6.29 -10.88
C ALA A 80 -14.68 -5.14 -11.73
N SER A 81 -13.44 -5.27 -12.12
CA SER A 81 -12.69 -4.30 -12.93
C SER A 81 -12.51 -4.81 -14.36
N LEU A 82 -12.09 -3.96 -15.29
CA LEU A 82 -11.69 -4.47 -16.60
C LEU A 82 -10.42 -5.30 -16.49
N VAL A 83 -9.45 -4.79 -15.72
CA VAL A 83 -8.17 -5.47 -15.43
C VAL A 83 -7.84 -5.30 -13.95
N VAL A 84 -7.09 -6.24 -13.40
CA VAL A 84 -6.53 -6.17 -12.04
C VAL A 84 -5.03 -6.43 -12.08
N THR A 85 -4.31 -6.19 -10.99
CA THR A 85 -2.90 -6.53 -10.88
C THR A 85 -2.72 -7.78 -10.02
N ASP A 86 -1.83 -8.67 -10.44
CA ASP A 86 -1.38 -9.79 -9.63
C ASP A 86 -0.33 -9.35 -8.57
N ASP A 87 0.12 -10.29 -7.73
CA ASP A 87 1.13 -10.06 -6.69
C ASP A 87 2.49 -9.55 -7.24
N SER A 88 2.74 -9.70 -8.54
CA SER A 88 3.94 -9.16 -9.21
C SER A 88 3.75 -7.76 -9.78
N GLY A 89 2.55 -7.16 -9.60
CA GLY A 89 2.15 -5.88 -10.18
C GLY A 89 1.98 -5.93 -11.70
N GLN A 90 1.65 -7.11 -12.28
CA GLN A 90 1.30 -7.24 -13.69
C GLN A 90 -0.20 -7.18 -13.87
N TYR A 91 -0.65 -6.46 -14.91
CA TYR A 91 -2.07 -6.43 -15.25
C TYR A 91 -2.51 -7.77 -15.82
N ILE A 92 -3.58 -8.31 -15.25
CA ILE A 92 -4.22 -9.55 -15.67
C ILE A 92 -5.69 -9.31 -16.01
N PRO A 93 -6.30 -10.13 -16.91
CA PRO A 93 -7.70 -10.00 -17.31
C PRO A 93 -8.68 -10.23 -16.16
N ASP A 94 -9.72 -9.34 -16.06
CA ASP A 94 -10.91 -9.56 -15.23
C ASP A 94 -12.16 -9.51 -16.14
N LEU A 95 -12.96 -8.44 -16.16
CA LEU A 95 -14.11 -8.30 -17.08
C LEU A 95 -13.69 -8.19 -18.54
N ALA A 96 -12.56 -7.53 -18.84
CA ALA A 96 -11.93 -7.60 -20.15
C ALA A 96 -11.17 -8.92 -20.28
N GLU A 97 -11.42 -9.69 -21.33
CA GLU A 97 -10.65 -10.90 -21.63
C GLU A 97 -9.26 -10.56 -22.22
N LYS A 98 -9.16 -9.41 -22.88
CA LYS A 98 -7.94 -8.85 -23.45
C LYS A 98 -8.08 -7.36 -23.70
N TRP A 99 -6.95 -6.73 -23.98
CA TRP A 99 -6.88 -5.34 -24.43
C TRP A 99 -5.78 -5.14 -25.46
N ASP A 100 -5.94 -4.12 -26.29
CA ASP A 100 -4.95 -3.70 -27.27
C ASP A 100 -4.53 -2.26 -26.99
N ILE A 101 -3.26 -1.95 -27.17
CA ILE A 101 -2.70 -0.61 -27.05
C ILE A 101 -2.08 -0.25 -28.39
N SER A 102 -2.46 0.91 -28.95
CA SER A 102 -1.93 1.40 -30.22
C SER A 102 -0.42 1.64 -30.17
N SER A 103 0.23 1.64 -31.33
CA SER A 103 1.69 1.83 -31.43
C SER A 103 2.17 3.18 -30.90
N ASP A 104 1.34 4.22 -30.95
CA ASP A 104 1.59 5.53 -30.34
C ASP A 104 1.25 5.59 -28.85
N GLN A 105 0.69 4.50 -28.29
CA GLN A 105 0.33 4.31 -26.89
C GLN A 105 -0.73 5.30 -26.36
N LEU A 106 -1.51 5.88 -27.26
CA LEU A 106 -2.56 6.83 -26.92
C LEU A 106 -3.97 6.25 -27.00
N THR A 107 -4.15 5.07 -27.62
CA THR A 107 -5.45 4.43 -27.76
C THR A 107 -5.46 3.06 -27.10
N TYR A 108 -6.43 2.85 -26.22
CA TYR A 108 -6.64 1.61 -25.45
C TYR A 108 -7.97 1.00 -25.89
N THR A 109 -7.95 -0.24 -26.36
CA THR A 109 -9.15 -0.97 -26.76
C THR A 109 -9.35 -2.15 -25.82
N PHE A 110 -10.45 -2.17 -25.07
CA PHE A 110 -10.82 -3.29 -24.21
C PHE A 110 -11.86 -4.16 -24.88
N HIS A 111 -11.67 -5.48 -24.79
CA HIS A 111 -12.60 -6.49 -25.26
C HIS A 111 -13.20 -7.22 -24.07
N LEU A 112 -14.49 -7.02 -23.84
CA LEU A 112 -15.21 -7.63 -22.73
C LEU A 112 -15.48 -9.11 -23.00
N ARG A 113 -15.53 -9.91 -21.92
CA ARG A 113 -15.97 -11.32 -22.00
C ARG A 113 -17.42 -11.42 -22.47
N ASP A 114 -17.77 -12.62 -22.94
CA ASP A 114 -19.15 -12.92 -23.32
C ASP A 114 -20.09 -12.99 -22.10
N ASN A 115 -21.36 -12.59 -22.29
CA ASN A 115 -22.45 -12.81 -21.36
C ASN A 115 -22.23 -12.25 -19.96
N LEU A 116 -21.49 -11.15 -19.81
CA LEU A 116 -21.28 -10.49 -18.53
C LEU A 116 -22.60 -9.99 -17.94
N LYS A 117 -22.72 -10.12 -16.61
CA LYS A 117 -23.91 -9.69 -15.87
C LYS A 117 -23.53 -9.07 -14.54
N PHE A 118 -24.33 -8.10 -14.13
CA PHE A 118 -24.36 -7.64 -12.75
C PHE A 118 -25.04 -8.66 -11.83
N SER A 119 -24.90 -8.49 -10.52
CA SER A 119 -25.38 -9.42 -9.50
C SER A 119 -26.92 -9.49 -9.38
N ASP A 120 -27.66 -8.59 -10.04
CA ASP A 120 -29.11 -8.65 -10.21
C ASP A 120 -29.56 -9.42 -11.46
N GLY A 121 -28.61 -9.77 -12.33
CA GLY A 121 -28.81 -10.47 -13.60
C GLY A 121 -28.94 -9.58 -14.81
N SER A 122 -28.91 -8.25 -14.66
CA SER A 122 -28.89 -7.30 -15.79
C SER A 122 -27.56 -7.45 -16.57
N PRO A 123 -27.59 -7.23 -17.91
CA PRO A 123 -26.37 -7.34 -18.72
C PRO A 123 -25.37 -6.25 -18.37
N LEU A 124 -24.06 -6.57 -18.47
CA LEU A 124 -22.95 -5.64 -18.41
C LEU A 124 -22.34 -5.52 -19.80
N THR A 125 -22.25 -4.31 -20.32
CA THR A 125 -21.78 -4.01 -21.66
C THR A 125 -20.73 -2.89 -21.67
N ALA A 126 -20.19 -2.60 -22.84
CA ALA A 126 -19.27 -1.47 -23.06
C ALA A 126 -19.90 -0.10 -22.72
N ASP A 127 -21.23 0.02 -22.76
CA ASP A 127 -21.94 1.23 -22.31
C ASP A 127 -21.79 1.48 -20.81
N ASP A 128 -21.70 0.43 -19.98
CA ASP A 128 -21.46 0.55 -18.53
C ASP A 128 -20.03 1.02 -18.24
N VAL A 129 -19.08 0.56 -19.05
CA VAL A 129 -17.70 1.03 -18.99
C VAL A 129 -17.60 2.51 -19.35
N ALA A 130 -18.24 2.91 -20.47
CA ALA A 130 -18.29 4.31 -20.90
C ALA A 130 -18.95 5.21 -19.84
N PHE A 131 -20.05 4.74 -19.24
CA PHE A 131 -20.72 5.42 -18.15
C PHE A 131 -19.80 5.59 -16.93
N SER A 132 -19.10 4.54 -16.49
CA SER A 132 -18.19 4.58 -15.34
C SER A 132 -17.09 5.63 -15.55
N LEU A 133 -16.44 5.61 -16.71
CA LEU A 133 -15.41 6.60 -17.06
C LEU A 133 -15.98 8.02 -17.15
N THR A 134 -17.22 8.18 -17.61
CA THR A 134 -17.90 9.49 -17.67
C THR A 134 -18.20 10.01 -16.28
N LEU A 135 -18.71 9.15 -15.39
CA LEU A 135 -19.05 9.49 -14.01
C LEU A 135 -17.82 9.95 -13.21
N PHE A 136 -16.70 9.22 -13.32
CA PHE A 136 -15.45 9.59 -12.65
C PHE A 136 -14.77 10.84 -13.26
N ASN A 137 -15.20 11.28 -14.42
CA ASN A 137 -14.77 12.54 -15.02
C ASN A 137 -15.87 13.63 -14.99
N ASP A 138 -16.90 13.46 -14.16
CA ASP A 138 -17.93 14.49 -13.96
C ASP A 138 -17.34 15.72 -13.26
N PRO A 139 -17.74 16.96 -13.61
CA PRO A 139 -17.26 18.17 -12.93
C PRO A 139 -17.58 18.24 -11.44
N ALA A 140 -18.62 17.53 -10.95
CA ALA A 140 -18.96 17.42 -9.53
C ALA A 140 -18.27 16.24 -8.83
N TYR A 141 -17.49 15.42 -9.55
CA TYR A 141 -16.76 14.31 -8.94
C TYR A 141 -15.63 14.84 -8.08
N SER A 142 -15.66 14.49 -6.79
CA SER A 142 -14.65 14.87 -5.79
C SER A 142 -14.03 13.66 -5.09
N GLY A 143 -14.20 12.46 -5.64
CA GLY A 143 -13.67 11.25 -5.04
C GLY A 143 -12.19 10.99 -5.36
N GLY A 144 -11.65 9.89 -4.84
CA GLY A 144 -10.22 9.58 -4.87
C GLY A 144 -9.64 9.11 -6.20
N SER A 145 -10.46 8.90 -7.24
CA SER A 145 -9.97 8.46 -8.56
C SER A 145 -9.58 9.66 -9.41
N ASP A 146 -8.29 9.87 -9.64
CA ASP A 146 -7.80 10.96 -10.49
C ASP A 146 -7.44 10.47 -11.89
N PHE A 147 -8.13 11.02 -12.89
CA PHE A 147 -7.91 10.76 -14.31
C PHE A 147 -7.11 11.87 -15.02
N SER A 148 -6.72 12.93 -14.31
CA SER A 148 -6.03 14.09 -14.90
C SER A 148 -4.68 13.70 -15.48
N ASP A 149 -3.99 12.76 -14.84
CA ASP A 149 -2.66 12.34 -15.24
C ASP A 149 -2.63 11.52 -16.53
N ILE A 150 -3.70 10.82 -16.85
CA ILE A 150 -3.79 10.05 -18.10
C ILE A 150 -4.36 10.88 -19.27
N GLY A 151 -5.13 11.94 -18.98
CA GLY A 151 -5.63 12.90 -19.96
C GLY A 151 -6.55 12.29 -21.02
N ILE A 152 -7.72 11.76 -20.64
CA ILE A 152 -8.70 11.28 -21.64
C ILE A 152 -9.13 12.43 -22.55
N LYS A 153 -9.06 12.21 -23.86
CA LYS A 153 -9.38 13.22 -24.88
C LYS A 153 -10.83 13.69 -24.73
N GLY A 154 -10.98 15.01 -24.65
CA GLY A 154 -12.30 15.67 -24.59
C GLY A 154 -12.88 15.83 -23.18
N VAL A 155 -12.17 15.40 -22.12
CA VAL A 155 -12.64 15.58 -20.73
C VAL A 155 -12.82 17.06 -20.38
N ASP A 156 -11.88 17.94 -20.76
CA ASP A 156 -11.98 19.37 -20.46
C ASP A 156 -13.20 20.03 -21.12
N ALA A 157 -13.49 19.65 -22.35
CA ALA A 157 -14.67 20.15 -23.06
C ALA A 157 -15.98 19.66 -22.40
N TYR A 158 -15.99 18.40 -21.94
CA TYR A 158 -17.10 17.83 -21.20
C TYR A 158 -17.29 18.51 -19.83
N LYS A 159 -16.22 18.61 -19.02
CA LYS A 159 -16.27 19.26 -17.69
C LYS A 159 -16.72 20.72 -17.77
N SER A 160 -16.27 21.45 -18.79
CA SER A 160 -16.65 22.86 -18.98
C SER A 160 -18.01 23.08 -19.66
N GLY A 161 -18.74 22.03 -19.99
CA GLY A 161 -20.05 22.11 -20.65
C GLY A 161 -20.01 22.48 -22.14
N LYS A 162 -18.83 22.44 -22.77
CA LYS A 162 -18.67 22.70 -24.21
C LYS A 162 -18.98 21.49 -25.10
N ALA A 163 -19.05 20.30 -24.49
CA ALA A 163 -19.43 19.06 -25.14
C ALA A 163 -20.36 18.24 -24.24
N ASP A 164 -21.26 17.48 -24.83
CA ASP A 164 -22.23 16.63 -24.11
C ASP A 164 -21.67 15.24 -23.79
N SER A 165 -20.51 14.89 -24.35
CA SER A 165 -19.83 13.62 -24.14
C SER A 165 -18.30 13.80 -24.19
N ILE A 166 -17.58 12.81 -23.63
CA ILE A 166 -16.13 12.73 -23.67
C ILE A 166 -15.71 12.09 -25.00
N SER A 167 -15.17 12.87 -25.93
CA SER A 167 -14.92 12.44 -27.31
C SER A 167 -13.90 11.29 -27.44
N GLY A 168 -13.03 11.12 -26.44
CA GLY A 168 -12.06 10.04 -26.39
C GLY A 168 -12.65 8.69 -25.98
N ILE A 169 -13.88 8.63 -25.47
CA ILE A 169 -14.56 7.39 -25.07
C ILE A 169 -15.51 6.97 -26.20
N ARG A 170 -15.29 5.80 -26.80
CA ARG A 170 -16.07 5.31 -27.94
C ARG A 170 -16.48 3.86 -27.72
N VAL A 171 -17.76 3.60 -27.58
CA VAL A 171 -18.35 2.28 -27.64
C VAL A 171 -18.42 1.86 -29.12
N ILE A 172 -17.76 0.76 -29.46
CA ILE A 172 -17.71 0.22 -30.81
C ILE A 172 -18.88 -0.78 -31.03
N ASP A 173 -19.07 -1.64 -30.02
CA ASP A 173 -20.18 -2.59 -29.92
C ASP A 173 -20.41 -2.94 -28.43
N GLU A 174 -21.34 -3.86 -28.14
CA GLU A 174 -21.69 -4.24 -26.76
C GLU A 174 -20.49 -4.74 -25.91
N ARG A 175 -19.40 -5.20 -26.56
CA ARG A 175 -18.24 -5.78 -25.89
C ARG A 175 -16.93 -5.09 -26.19
N THR A 176 -16.94 -4.06 -27.01
CA THR A 176 -15.71 -3.39 -27.43
C THR A 176 -15.81 -1.90 -27.15
N ILE A 177 -14.87 -1.39 -26.38
CA ILE A 177 -14.74 0.03 -26.10
C ILE A 177 -13.32 0.49 -26.37
N THR A 178 -13.19 1.67 -26.98
CA THR A 178 -11.92 2.33 -27.25
C THR A 178 -11.83 3.64 -26.49
N ILE A 179 -10.71 3.87 -25.81
CA ILE A 179 -10.42 5.10 -25.08
C ILE A 179 -9.16 5.74 -25.64
N GLU A 180 -9.27 7.01 -26.07
CA GLU A 180 -8.16 7.81 -26.58
C GLU A 180 -7.70 8.80 -25.52
N THR A 181 -6.40 8.82 -25.24
CA THR A 181 -5.73 9.75 -24.32
C THR A 181 -4.91 10.79 -25.07
N THR A 182 -4.51 11.88 -24.41
CA THR A 182 -3.74 12.96 -25.00
C THR A 182 -2.26 12.92 -24.66
N LYS A 183 -1.88 12.01 -23.75
CA LYS A 183 -0.50 11.82 -23.30
C LYS A 183 -0.23 10.35 -22.97
N VAL A 184 1.00 9.93 -23.19
CA VAL A 184 1.48 8.61 -22.79
C VAL A 184 1.72 8.61 -21.28
N ASN A 185 1.11 7.66 -20.58
CA ASN A 185 1.34 7.43 -19.16
C ASN A 185 1.25 5.93 -18.86
N PRO A 186 2.24 5.30 -18.20
CA PRO A 186 2.22 3.87 -17.86
C PRO A 186 1.08 3.45 -16.94
N LEU A 187 0.51 4.40 -16.17
CA LEU A 187 -0.64 4.15 -15.28
C LEU A 187 -1.96 4.03 -16.04
N THR A 188 -1.98 4.46 -17.32
CA THR A 188 -3.23 4.57 -18.11
C THR A 188 -4.03 3.28 -18.12
N LEU A 189 -3.38 2.13 -18.32
CA LEU A 189 -4.08 0.84 -18.37
C LEU A 189 -4.82 0.52 -17.06
N GLY A 190 -4.17 0.76 -15.92
CA GLY A 190 -4.77 0.51 -14.59
C GLY A 190 -5.90 1.48 -14.27
N VAL A 191 -5.72 2.76 -14.60
CA VAL A 191 -6.73 3.79 -14.35
C VAL A 191 -7.97 3.58 -15.23
N LEU A 192 -7.79 3.32 -16.53
CA LEU A 192 -8.89 3.02 -17.45
C LEU A 192 -9.55 1.67 -17.16
N GLY A 193 -8.75 0.72 -16.64
CA GLY A 193 -9.16 -0.65 -16.36
C GLY A 193 -9.88 -0.87 -15.03
N GLY A 194 -10.26 0.20 -14.33
CA GLY A 194 -10.90 0.14 -13.01
C GLY A 194 -12.30 -0.50 -13.00
N GLN A 195 -12.95 -0.39 -11.83
CA GLN A 195 -14.25 -1.01 -11.57
C GLN A 195 -15.36 -0.45 -12.49
N VAL A 196 -16.26 -1.35 -12.94
CA VAL A 196 -17.36 -1.01 -13.83
C VAL A 196 -18.66 -0.87 -13.06
N LEU A 197 -19.31 0.27 -13.22
CA LEU A 197 -20.58 0.64 -12.59
C LEU A 197 -21.75 0.45 -13.57
N SER A 198 -22.88 -0.06 -13.08
CA SER A 198 -24.07 -0.25 -13.90
C SER A 198 -24.69 1.10 -14.29
N LYS A 199 -24.75 1.37 -15.61
CA LYS A 199 -25.39 2.56 -16.17
C LYS A 199 -26.89 2.58 -15.87
N SER A 200 -27.55 1.42 -15.94
CA SER A 200 -28.99 1.32 -15.68
C SER A 200 -29.35 1.55 -14.22
N TYR A 201 -28.43 1.29 -13.29
CA TYR A 201 -28.65 1.46 -11.86
C TYR A 201 -28.12 2.81 -11.34
N TYR A 202 -26.83 3.09 -11.54
CA TYR A 202 -26.22 4.34 -11.06
C TYR A 202 -26.44 5.51 -12.00
N GLY A 203 -26.72 5.26 -13.28
CA GLY A 203 -26.93 6.30 -14.29
C GLY A 203 -28.37 6.73 -14.44
N LYS A 204 -29.34 6.11 -13.73
CA LYS A 204 -30.75 6.38 -13.88
C LYS A 204 -31.14 7.86 -13.69
N ASP A 205 -30.54 8.48 -12.67
CA ASP A 205 -30.79 9.88 -12.30
C ASP A 205 -29.57 10.78 -12.57
N TYR A 206 -28.64 10.28 -13.39
CA TYR A 206 -27.40 10.99 -13.70
C TYR A 206 -27.68 12.28 -14.49
N GLN A 207 -27.15 13.36 -13.94
CA GLN A 207 -27.08 14.66 -14.62
C GLN A 207 -25.68 15.24 -14.37
N ARG A 208 -25.01 15.68 -15.44
CA ARG A 208 -23.69 16.29 -15.34
C ARG A 208 -23.66 17.42 -14.31
N GLY A 209 -22.72 17.37 -13.39
CA GLY A 209 -22.55 18.34 -12.32
C GLY A 209 -23.46 18.10 -11.10
N HIS A 210 -24.22 17.01 -11.07
CA HIS A 210 -25.16 16.69 -9.98
C HIS A 210 -25.03 15.22 -9.55
N LEU A 211 -24.13 14.93 -8.60
CA LEU A 211 -23.83 13.56 -8.13
C LEU A 211 -24.40 13.24 -6.74
N ASP A 212 -25.06 14.18 -6.07
CA ASP A 212 -25.56 13.99 -4.69
C ASP A 212 -26.53 12.80 -4.54
N TYR A 213 -27.29 12.45 -5.60
CA TYR A 213 -28.20 11.30 -5.60
C TYR A 213 -27.48 9.96 -5.33
N LEU A 214 -26.18 9.86 -5.61
CA LEU A 214 -25.40 8.64 -5.38
C LEU A 214 -25.25 8.34 -3.88
N LYS A 215 -25.39 9.33 -3.00
CA LYS A 215 -25.33 9.13 -1.55
C LYS A 215 -26.38 8.15 -1.05
N ASP A 216 -27.56 8.11 -1.67
CA ASP A 216 -28.63 7.17 -1.34
C ASP A 216 -28.31 5.72 -1.78
N LEU A 217 -27.29 5.54 -2.62
CA LEU A 217 -26.84 4.27 -3.17
C LEU A 217 -25.56 3.74 -2.52
N TYR A 218 -24.87 4.53 -1.69
CA TYR A 218 -23.61 4.14 -1.07
C TYR A 218 -23.69 2.82 -0.29
N GLY A 219 -24.75 2.61 0.48
CA GLY A 219 -25.00 1.38 1.23
C GLY A 219 -25.77 0.29 0.45
N LYS A 220 -26.03 0.49 -0.85
CA LYS A 220 -26.80 -0.43 -1.70
C LYS A 220 -26.03 -0.76 -3.00
N PRO A 221 -24.82 -1.27 -2.90
CA PRO A 221 -23.97 -1.46 -4.07
C PRO A 221 -24.51 -2.55 -5.00
N LEU A 222 -24.49 -2.27 -6.31
CA LEU A 222 -24.72 -3.22 -7.38
C LEU A 222 -23.45 -3.35 -8.23
N GLY A 223 -22.82 -4.52 -8.21
CA GLY A 223 -21.59 -4.79 -8.97
C GLY A 223 -21.64 -6.13 -9.70
N ALA A 224 -20.57 -6.44 -10.42
CA ALA A 224 -20.39 -7.67 -11.19
C ALA A 224 -19.37 -8.63 -10.57
N GLY A 225 -18.95 -8.39 -9.32
CA GLY A 225 -18.02 -9.22 -8.59
C GLY A 225 -18.59 -10.57 -8.15
N PRO A 226 -17.75 -11.43 -7.53
CA PRO A 226 -18.14 -12.78 -7.13
C PRO A 226 -19.19 -12.84 -6.02
N TYR A 227 -19.37 -11.77 -5.29
CA TYR A 227 -20.35 -11.68 -4.22
C TYR A 227 -21.20 -10.44 -4.35
N LYS A 228 -22.35 -10.42 -3.68
CA LYS A 228 -23.20 -9.25 -3.50
C LYS A 228 -23.42 -8.97 -2.03
N LEU A 229 -23.56 -7.71 -1.65
CA LEU A 229 -23.87 -7.30 -0.29
C LEU A 229 -25.22 -7.90 0.13
N SER A 230 -25.24 -8.51 1.31
CA SER A 230 -26.43 -9.06 1.95
C SER A 230 -26.83 -8.23 3.17
N LYS A 231 -25.84 -7.82 3.98
CA LYS A 231 -26.09 -7.02 5.19
C LYS A 231 -24.82 -6.26 5.58
N TYR A 232 -25.00 -5.05 6.05
CA TYR A 232 -23.99 -4.29 6.76
C TYR A 232 -24.47 -3.96 8.17
N VAL A 233 -23.63 -4.17 9.15
CA VAL A 233 -23.86 -3.78 10.54
C VAL A 233 -22.65 -2.97 10.97
N ASP A 234 -22.87 -1.67 11.13
CA ASP A 234 -21.82 -0.72 11.48
C ASP A 234 -21.03 -1.16 12.73
N GLY A 235 -19.72 -1.05 12.64
CA GLY A 235 -18.79 -1.46 13.70
C GLY A 235 -18.74 -2.96 13.99
N GLN A 236 -19.46 -3.83 13.24
CA GLN A 236 -19.53 -5.26 13.54
C GLN A 236 -19.13 -6.15 12.37
N GLU A 237 -19.83 -6.04 11.23
CA GLU A 237 -19.61 -6.97 10.12
C GLU A 237 -20.21 -6.48 8.80
N VAL A 238 -19.64 -6.95 7.70
CA VAL A 238 -20.21 -6.90 6.36
C VAL A 238 -20.45 -8.32 5.88
N ARG A 239 -21.68 -8.63 5.48
CA ARG A 239 -22.08 -9.94 4.99
C ARG A 239 -22.39 -9.93 3.52
N TYR A 240 -21.93 -10.97 2.85
CA TYR A 240 -22.13 -11.14 1.41
C TYR A 240 -22.68 -12.53 1.12
N VAL A 241 -23.38 -12.66 0.00
CA VAL A 241 -23.81 -13.94 -0.57
C VAL A 241 -23.24 -14.09 -1.98
N ALA A 242 -22.93 -15.33 -2.36
CA ALA A 242 -22.39 -15.63 -3.68
C ALA A 242 -23.26 -15.08 -4.81
N ASN A 243 -22.60 -14.50 -5.80
CA ASN A 243 -23.25 -14.01 -7.02
C ASN A 243 -23.34 -15.15 -8.05
N LYS A 244 -24.55 -15.68 -8.26
CA LYS A 244 -24.79 -16.76 -9.23
C LYS A 244 -24.56 -16.33 -10.69
N TYR A 245 -24.47 -15.04 -10.96
CA TYR A 245 -24.24 -14.48 -12.29
C TYR A 245 -22.79 -14.08 -12.54
N TYR A 246 -21.90 -14.35 -11.57
CA TYR A 246 -20.48 -14.06 -11.73
C TYR A 246 -19.89 -14.80 -12.92
N TYR A 247 -19.14 -14.11 -13.77
CA TYR A 247 -18.62 -14.67 -15.02
C TYR A 247 -17.68 -15.87 -14.82
N GLY A 248 -16.98 -15.92 -13.69
CA GLY A 248 -16.10 -17.03 -13.29
C GLY A 248 -16.85 -18.24 -12.69
N GLY A 249 -18.18 -18.21 -12.68
CA GLY A 249 -19.05 -19.19 -12.05
C GLY A 249 -19.39 -18.84 -10.59
N GLU A 250 -20.49 -19.38 -10.08
CA GLU A 250 -20.93 -19.15 -8.70
C GLU A 250 -19.86 -19.63 -7.70
N PRO A 251 -19.37 -18.78 -6.77
CA PRO A 251 -18.41 -19.18 -5.76
C PRO A 251 -18.89 -20.39 -4.93
N LYS A 252 -17.98 -21.32 -4.65
CA LYS A 252 -18.28 -22.52 -3.82
C LYS A 252 -18.60 -22.15 -2.37
N ILE A 253 -17.98 -21.11 -1.85
CA ILE A 253 -18.30 -20.51 -0.56
C ILE A 253 -19.48 -19.58 -0.77
N ARG A 254 -20.66 -19.96 -0.25
CA ARG A 254 -21.90 -19.21 -0.48
C ARG A 254 -22.02 -17.96 0.36
N ASN A 255 -21.40 -17.96 1.54
CA ASN A 255 -21.46 -16.87 2.50
C ASN A 255 -20.05 -16.38 2.79
N LEU A 256 -19.80 -15.09 2.52
CA LEU A 256 -18.59 -14.40 2.92
C LEU A 256 -18.97 -13.39 4.01
N ILE A 257 -18.18 -13.33 5.07
CA ILE A 257 -18.35 -12.36 6.16
C ILE A 257 -17.02 -11.66 6.40
N PHE A 258 -17.03 -10.34 6.36
CA PHE A 258 -15.95 -9.55 6.90
C PHE A 258 -16.35 -9.08 8.28
N LYS A 259 -15.69 -9.64 9.30
CA LYS A 259 -15.96 -9.37 10.72
C LYS A 259 -15.03 -8.26 11.21
N VAL A 260 -15.60 -7.24 11.85
CA VAL A 260 -14.80 -6.19 12.50
C VAL A 260 -14.23 -6.76 13.79
N THR A 261 -12.91 -6.70 13.94
CA THR A 261 -12.20 -7.19 15.13
C THR A 261 -11.16 -6.18 15.57
N SER A 262 -10.83 -6.19 16.85
CA SER A 262 -9.67 -5.46 17.38
C SER A 262 -8.44 -6.36 17.43
N LYS A 263 -7.26 -5.75 17.47
CA LYS A 263 -5.99 -6.50 17.63
C LYS A 263 -5.98 -7.36 18.89
N ASP A 264 -6.61 -6.92 19.97
CA ASP A 264 -6.67 -7.63 21.25
C ASP A 264 -7.53 -8.90 21.19
N THR A 265 -8.52 -8.94 20.31
CA THR A 265 -9.45 -10.07 20.18
C THR A 265 -9.14 -10.98 19.00
N ALA A 266 -8.28 -10.56 18.06
CA ALA A 266 -7.98 -11.28 16.84
C ALA A 266 -7.54 -12.74 17.09
N LEU A 267 -6.50 -12.94 17.93
CA LEU A 267 -5.98 -14.28 18.22
C LEU A 267 -7.02 -15.17 18.88
N SER A 268 -7.79 -14.68 19.87
CA SER A 268 -8.82 -15.45 20.53
C SER A 268 -9.99 -15.81 19.60
N ASN A 269 -10.41 -14.89 18.75
CA ASN A 269 -11.44 -15.17 17.73
C ASN A 269 -10.97 -16.25 16.75
N PHE A 270 -9.75 -16.17 16.28
CA PHE A 270 -9.16 -17.15 15.37
C PHE A 270 -9.02 -18.52 16.05
N GLN A 271 -8.47 -18.57 17.27
CA GLN A 271 -8.30 -19.77 18.08
C GLN A 271 -9.63 -20.50 18.33
N ASN A 272 -10.70 -19.75 18.59
CA ASN A 272 -12.03 -20.30 18.85
C ASN A 272 -12.81 -20.65 17.56
N GLY A 273 -12.23 -20.40 16.40
CA GLY A 273 -12.85 -20.62 15.10
C GLY A 273 -13.98 -19.65 14.77
N GLU A 274 -13.96 -18.44 15.37
CA GLU A 274 -14.87 -17.33 15.01
C GLU A 274 -14.54 -16.74 13.65
N THR A 275 -13.25 -16.75 13.29
CA THR A 275 -12.71 -16.28 12.02
C THR A 275 -11.93 -17.41 11.34
N ASP A 276 -11.80 -17.33 10.02
CA ASP A 276 -11.08 -18.29 9.18
C ASP A 276 -9.79 -17.68 8.59
N PHE A 277 -9.70 -16.35 8.54
CA PHE A 277 -8.53 -15.60 8.07
C PHE A 277 -8.38 -14.33 8.89
N ASP A 278 -7.15 -14.03 9.30
CA ASP A 278 -6.84 -12.82 10.02
C ASP A 278 -5.39 -12.33 9.76
N GLY A 279 -5.17 -11.02 9.89
CA GLY A 279 -3.86 -10.39 9.94
C GLY A 279 -3.42 -10.21 11.40
N PHE A 280 -2.15 -10.54 11.69
CA PHE A 280 -1.58 -10.42 13.02
C PHE A 280 -0.38 -9.49 13.03
N SER A 281 -0.13 -8.87 14.19
CA SER A 281 1.12 -8.11 14.36
C SER A 281 2.31 -9.03 14.14
N PRO A 282 3.29 -8.62 13.33
CA PRO A 282 4.45 -9.44 13.03
C PRO A 282 5.39 -9.43 14.24
N ASP A 283 5.21 -10.41 15.12
CA ASP A 283 6.06 -10.67 16.27
C ASP A 283 6.15 -12.18 16.57
N LYS A 284 7.19 -12.53 17.34
CA LYS A 284 7.47 -13.91 17.66
C LYS A 284 6.38 -14.57 18.52
N ASP A 285 5.76 -13.81 19.40
CA ASP A 285 4.76 -14.34 20.33
C ASP A 285 3.50 -14.75 19.56
N ASN A 286 3.03 -13.88 18.65
CA ASN A 286 1.92 -14.22 17.75
C ASN A 286 2.26 -15.41 16.85
N LEU A 287 3.46 -15.43 16.27
CA LEU A 287 3.88 -16.53 15.41
C LEU A 287 3.92 -17.87 16.17
N ASP A 288 4.46 -17.88 17.38
CA ASP A 288 4.54 -19.08 18.23
C ASP A 288 3.15 -19.52 18.73
N ALA A 289 2.29 -18.58 19.09
CA ALA A 289 0.90 -18.86 19.45
C ALA A 289 0.13 -19.49 18.28
N LEU A 290 0.24 -18.92 17.07
CA LEU A 290 -0.39 -19.46 15.87
C LEU A 290 0.11 -20.88 15.53
N LYS A 291 1.42 -21.16 15.68
CA LYS A 291 2.00 -22.49 15.51
C LYS A 291 1.39 -23.51 16.47
N GLN A 292 1.16 -23.13 17.73
CA GLN A 292 0.62 -24.01 18.75
C GLN A 292 -0.83 -24.42 18.50
N LEU A 293 -1.60 -23.64 17.73
CA LEU A 293 -2.99 -23.98 17.37
C LEU A 293 -3.09 -25.27 16.55
N GLY A 294 -2.06 -25.62 15.81
CA GLY A 294 -1.96 -26.83 15.00
C GLY A 294 -2.84 -26.90 13.76
N PHE A 295 -3.92 -26.11 13.69
CA PHE A 295 -4.79 -26.00 12.51
C PHE A 295 -4.48 -24.78 11.63
N ALA A 296 -3.71 -23.83 12.14
CA ALA A 296 -3.38 -22.60 11.45
C ALA A 296 -2.29 -22.81 10.42
N SER A 297 -2.50 -22.37 9.18
CA SER A 297 -1.42 -22.05 8.25
C SER A 297 -1.07 -20.59 8.40
N VAL A 298 0.22 -20.27 8.32
CA VAL A 298 0.74 -18.90 8.54
C VAL A 298 1.66 -18.50 7.41
N ARG A 299 1.46 -17.30 6.90
CA ARG A 299 2.31 -16.65 5.89
C ARG A 299 2.96 -15.41 6.49
N GLU A 300 4.27 -15.30 6.30
CA GLU A 300 5.01 -14.06 6.45
C GLU A 300 5.14 -13.38 5.10
N SER A 301 4.92 -12.07 5.05
CA SER A 301 4.99 -11.29 3.83
C SER A 301 5.72 -9.98 4.07
N THR A 302 6.51 -9.53 3.08
CA THR A 302 6.91 -8.13 3.01
C THR A 302 5.80 -7.36 2.32
N VAL A 303 5.26 -6.36 2.98
CA VAL A 303 4.22 -5.50 2.39
C VAL A 303 4.85 -4.33 1.63
N PRO A 304 4.13 -3.70 0.69
CA PRO A 304 4.67 -2.57 -0.06
C PRO A 304 4.84 -1.29 0.77
N ASP A 305 4.65 -1.38 2.07
CA ASP A 305 4.77 -0.24 2.98
C ASP A 305 6.20 -0.04 3.48
N MET A 306 6.57 1.22 3.67
CA MET A 306 7.82 1.64 4.27
C MET A 306 7.54 2.56 5.45
N SER A 307 8.10 2.24 6.62
CA SER A 307 8.16 3.18 7.74
C SER A 307 9.26 4.21 7.48
N GLU A 308 8.98 5.48 7.73
CA GLU A 308 9.91 6.58 7.53
C GLU A 308 9.68 7.73 8.50
N ILE A 309 10.61 8.66 8.56
CA ILE A 309 10.46 9.94 9.22
C ILE A 309 10.53 11.02 8.15
N TRP A 310 9.45 11.77 7.97
CA TRP A 310 9.41 12.92 7.06
C TRP A 310 10.23 14.07 7.62
N ILE A 311 10.95 14.78 6.74
CA ILE A 311 11.81 15.91 7.07
C ILE A 311 11.23 17.16 6.41
N ASN A 312 11.16 18.27 7.13
CA ASN A 312 10.83 19.57 6.55
C ASN A 312 12.03 20.13 5.78
N ASN A 313 12.14 19.81 4.48
CA ASN A 313 13.28 20.20 3.65
C ASN A 313 13.34 21.72 3.36
N LEU A 314 12.26 22.46 3.61
CA LEU A 314 12.24 23.91 3.43
C LEU A 314 12.87 24.65 4.62
N LYS A 315 12.96 24.00 5.77
CA LYS A 315 13.40 24.62 7.03
C LYS A 315 14.89 24.39 7.26
N ALA A 316 15.63 25.45 7.59
CA ALA A 316 16.98 25.27 8.10
C ALA A 316 16.95 24.60 9.48
N PRO A 317 17.85 23.63 9.77
CA PRO A 317 19.00 23.25 8.99
C PRO A 317 18.75 22.09 7.99
N PHE A 318 17.52 21.60 7.84
CA PHE A 318 17.20 20.41 7.06
C PHE A 318 17.24 20.64 5.54
N ASN A 319 17.32 21.88 5.07
CA ASN A 319 17.58 22.23 3.67
C ASN A 319 19.02 21.89 3.21
N ASP A 320 19.94 21.56 4.13
CA ASP A 320 21.28 21.06 3.82
C ASP A 320 21.28 19.52 3.80
N LYS A 321 21.59 18.92 2.64
CA LYS A 321 21.61 17.45 2.49
C LYS A 321 22.59 16.75 3.44
N ARG A 322 23.69 17.42 3.85
CA ARG A 322 24.67 16.86 4.80
C ARG A 322 24.01 16.66 6.17
N VAL A 323 23.16 17.58 6.57
CA VAL A 323 22.36 17.47 7.80
C VAL A 323 21.41 16.28 7.70
N ARG A 324 20.68 16.13 6.59
CA ARG A 324 19.76 15.01 6.40
C ARG A 324 20.49 13.66 6.38
N GLN A 325 21.63 13.58 5.70
CA GLN A 325 22.49 12.40 5.74
C GLN A 325 23.00 12.10 7.16
N ALA A 326 23.38 13.12 7.92
CA ALA A 326 23.83 12.98 9.31
C ALA A 326 22.72 12.42 10.20
N LEU A 327 21.48 12.85 10.02
CA LEU A 327 20.32 12.29 10.74
C LEU A 327 20.15 10.80 10.47
N ILE A 328 20.37 10.33 9.23
CA ILE A 328 20.27 8.91 8.89
C ILE A 328 21.44 8.11 9.47
N TYR A 329 22.70 8.59 9.34
CA TYR A 329 23.87 7.92 9.93
C TYR A 329 23.82 7.91 11.45
N GLY A 330 23.28 8.96 12.06
CA GLY A 330 23.16 9.12 13.50
C GLY A 330 22.01 8.33 14.13
N LEU A 331 21.17 7.64 13.35
CA LEU A 331 20.03 6.88 13.85
C LEU A 331 20.24 5.37 13.64
N ASN A 332 20.24 4.59 14.72
CA ASN A 332 20.35 3.13 14.65
C ASN A 332 19.02 2.49 14.22
N ARG A 333 18.76 2.51 12.90
CA ARG A 333 17.54 1.97 12.30
C ARG A 333 17.37 0.46 12.53
N GLN A 334 18.46 -0.30 12.61
CA GLN A 334 18.40 -1.73 12.94
C GLN A 334 17.94 -1.95 14.39
N GLN A 335 18.36 -1.09 15.32
CA GLN A 335 17.88 -1.16 16.71
C GLN A 335 16.38 -0.86 16.78
N ILE A 336 15.88 0.12 16.01
CA ILE A 336 14.44 0.41 15.91
C ILE A 336 13.69 -0.82 15.43
N ILE A 337 14.16 -1.51 14.38
CA ILE A 337 13.53 -2.74 13.88
C ILE A 337 13.51 -3.82 14.97
N ASN A 338 14.60 -4.00 15.68
CA ASN A 338 14.71 -5.03 16.72
C ASN A 338 13.76 -4.76 17.90
N VAL A 339 13.58 -3.50 18.28
CA VAL A 339 12.75 -3.10 19.44
C VAL A 339 11.31 -2.87 19.04
N ALA A 340 11.04 -1.93 18.11
CA ALA A 340 9.68 -1.52 17.74
C ALA A 340 8.96 -2.56 16.89
N TYR A 341 9.70 -3.29 16.06
CA TYR A 341 9.12 -4.31 15.17
C TYR A 341 9.54 -5.74 15.55
N LYS A 342 10.15 -5.92 16.76
CA LYS A 342 10.55 -7.22 17.30
C LYS A 342 11.36 -8.08 16.33
N GLY A 343 12.16 -7.43 15.47
CA GLY A 343 12.97 -8.06 14.42
C GLY A 343 12.27 -8.30 13.09
N PHE A 344 10.96 -8.02 12.98
CA PHE A 344 10.19 -8.17 11.74
C PHE A 344 10.29 -6.91 10.88
N GLY A 345 11.25 -6.89 9.97
CA GLY A 345 11.47 -5.79 9.04
C GLY A 345 12.88 -5.82 8.47
N GLN A 346 13.09 -5.02 7.45
CA GLN A 346 14.39 -4.82 6.82
C GLN A 346 14.68 -3.33 6.75
N VAL A 347 15.93 -2.92 7.00
CA VAL A 347 16.33 -1.51 6.88
C VAL A 347 16.08 -1.03 5.46
N ALA A 348 15.29 0.01 5.32
CA ALA A 348 14.99 0.63 4.03
C ALA A 348 16.13 1.57 3.59
N ASN A 349 16.50 1.50 2.33
CA ASN A 349 17.54 2.35 1.74
C ASN A 349 17.11 3.01 0.44
N VAL A 350 15.98 2.59 -0.13
CA VAL A 350 15.39 3.15 -1.35
C VAL A 350 13.88 3.27 -1.20
N TYR A 351 13.27 4.12 -2.00
CA TYR A 351 11.84 4.46 -1.94
C TYR A 351 10.99 3.50 -2.81
N ALA A 352 11.35 2.24 -2.79
CA ALA A 352 10.58 1.14 -3.36
C ALA A 352 10.69 -0.05 -2.41
N ALA A 353 9.58 -0.72 -2.13
CA ALA A 353 9.60 -1.94 -1.33
C ALA A 353 10.17 -3.11 -2.14
N PRO A 354 10.80 -4.11 -1.50
CA PRO A 354 11.31 -5.30 -2.18
C PRO A 354 10.26 -6.06 -3.03
N THR A 355 8.97 -5.89 -2.73
CA THR A 355 7.84 -6.44 -3.48
C THR A 355 7.58 -5.75 -4.81
N GLN A 356 8.08 -4.54 -5.00
CA GLN A 356 7.85 -3.79 -6.23
C GLN A 356 8.81 -4.23 -7.35
N TRP A 357 8.31 -4.33 -8.56
CA TRP A 357 9.10 -4.72 -9.74
C TRP A 357 10.29 -3.79 -10.02
N SER A 358 10.20 -2.53 -9.61
CA SER A 358 11.24 -1.50 -9.79
C SER A 358 12.36 -1.60 -8.75
N TYR A 359 12.15 -2.36 -7.67
CA TYR A 359 13.10 -2.42 -6.56
C TYR A 359 14.50 -2.80 -7.01
N THR A 360 15.46 -2.00 -6.56
CA THR A 360 16.89 -2.31 -6.58
C THR A 360 17.58 -1.39 -5.57
N ASP A 361 18.44 -1.97 -4.78
CA ASP A 361 19.31 -1.25 -3.84
C ASP A 361 20.79 -1.34 -4.23
N LYS A 362 21.04 -1.70 -5.51
CA LYS A 362 22.38 -1.78 -6.08
C LYS A 362 22.99 -0.39 -6.24
N GLY A 363 24.18 -0.21 -5.66
CA GLY A 363 24.93 1.05 -5.82
C GLY A 363 24.42 2.20 -4.95
N VAL A 364 23.48 1.97 -4.04
CA VAL A 364 23.04 2.97 -3.06
C VAL A 364 23.81 2.85 -1.75
N ASN A 365 23.91 3.95 -1.04
CA ASN A 365 24.50 3.99 0.31
C ASN A 365 23.55 3.29 1.30
N LYS A 366 24.08 2.34 2.07
CA LYS A 366 23.29 1.59 3.05
C LYS A 366 23.08 2.34 4.37
N TYR A 367 23.72 3.48 4.54
CA TYR A 367 23.61 4.32 5.75
C TYR A 367 23.64 3.47 7.05
N LYS A 368 24.65 2.62 7.19
CA LYS A 368 24.88 1.89 8.44
C LYS A 368 25.07 2.90 9.57
N PHE A 369 24.55 2.61 10.75
CA PHE A 369 24.70 3.45 11.93
C PHE A 369 26.18 3.79 12.16
N ASP A 370 26.49 5.08 12.09
CA ASP A 370 27.86 5.62 12.17
C ASP A 370 27.80 7.04 12.75
N PRO A 371 27.77 7.17 14.10
CA PRO A 371 27.70 8.47 14.75
C PRO A 371 28.92 9.34 14.48
N ASP A 372 30.11 8.75 14.24
CA ASP A 372 31.33 9.51 13.93
C ASP A 372 31.20 10.19 12.56
N LYS A 373 30.66 9.46 11.56
CA LYS A 373 30.39 10.01 10.25
C LYS A 373 29.29 11.06 10.29
N ALA A 374 28.24 10.82 11.09
CA ALA A 374 27.19 11.82 11.32
C ALA A 374 27.78 13.12 11.90
N GLY A 375 28.62 12.99 12.91
CA GLY A 375 29.31 14.13 13.50
C GLY A 375 30.17 14.92 12.51
N LYS A 376 30.93 14.25 11.65
CA LYS A 376 31.74 14.88 10.60
C LYS A 376 30.87 15.66 9.60
N LEU A 377 29.75 15.08 9.15
CA LEU A 377 28.82 15.77 8.23
C LEU A 377 28.22 17.03 8.86
N LEU A 378 27.90 16.99 10.17
CA LEU A 378 27.44 18.16 10.90
C LEU A 378 28.53 19.21 11.04
N ASP A 379 29.79 18.80 11.29
CA ASP A 379 30.94 19.71 11.31
C ASP A 379 31.16 20.41 9.97
N GLU A 380 31.06 19.65 8.85
CA GLU A 380 31.14 20.17 7.48
C GLU A 380 29.97 21.11 7.14
N ALA A 381 28.80 20.89 7.72
CA ALA A 381 27.63 21.76 7.61
C ALA A 381 27.73 23.02 8.51
N GLY A 382 28.81 23.13 9.32
CA GLY A 382 29.10 24.27 10.19
C GLY A 382 28.51 24.19 11.59
N TRP A 383 27.97 23.02 11.98
CA TRP A 383 27.45 22.79 13.31
C TRP A 383 28.54 22.27 14.23
N LYS A 384 28.98 23.09 15.18
CA LYS A 384 30.07 22.78 16.12
C LYS A 384 29.54 22.42 17.49
N THR A 385 30.19 21.48 18.15
CA THR A 385 29.82 21.05 19.51
C THR A 385 29.99 22.20 20.48
N GLY A 386 28.94 22.59 21.17
CA GLY A 386 28.94 23.60 22.24
C GLY A 386 29.43 23.06 23.57
N SER A 387 29.52 23.93 24.57
CA SER A 387 30.05 23.60 25.90
C SER A 387 29.16 22.61 26.68
N ASP A 388 27.89 22.51 26.34
CA ASP A 388 26.89 21.58 26.91
C ASP A 388 26.77 20.28 26.12
N GLY A 389 27.61 20.09 25.10
CA GLY A 389 27.57 18.92 24.21
C GLY A 389 26.57 19.00 23.07
N ILE A 390 25.69 20.00 23.06
CA ILE A 390 24.76 20.25 21.93
C ILE A 390 25.45 21.09 20.88
N ARG A 391 25.27 20.74 19.62
CA ARG A 391 25.86 21.48 18.49
C ARG A 391 25.18 22.84 18.33
N GLU A 392 25.96 23.81 17.90
CA GLU A 392 25.49 25.16 17.65
C GLU A 392 26.08 25.73 16.36
N LYS A 393 25.32 26.62 15.73
CA LYS A 393 25.71 27.39 14.57
C LYS A 393 25.06 28.75 14.62
N ASP A 394 25.82 29.83 14.41
CA ASP A 394 25.34 31.21 14.42
C ASP A 394 24.54 31.56 15.70
N GLY A 395 24.98 31.05 16.85
CA GLY A 395 24.36 31.26 18.15
C GLY A 395 23.07 30.47 18.40
N LYS A 396 22.68 29.57 17.49
CA LYS A 396 21.50 28.70 17.61
C LYS A 396 21.91 27.28 17.92
N LYS A 397 21.29 26.67 18.93
CA LYS A 397 21.45 25.24 19.24
C LYS A 397 20.74 24.39 18.21
N PHE A 398 21.30 23.20 17.95
CA PHE A 398 20.70 22.22 17.06
C PHE A 398 19.62 21.43 17.81
N THR A 399 18.42 21.97 17.81
CA THR A 399 17.21 21.34 18.36
C THR A 399 16.38 20.79 17.21
N VAL A 400 15.80 19.60 17.38
CA VAL A 400 14.95 18.92 16.42
C VAL A 400 13.64 18.52 17.10
N ARG A 401 12.52 19.04 16.64
CA ARG A 401 11.20 18.60 17.09
C ARG A 401 10.70 17.44 16.25
N TYR A 402 10.27 16.39 16.92
CA TYR A 402 9.72 15.20 16.30
C TYR A 402 8.26 15.04 16.69
N LEU A 403 7.36 15.18 15.72
CA LEU A 403 5.93 15.00 15.93
C LEU A 403 5.54 13.54 15.73
N THR A 404 4.78 13.00 16.64
CA THR A 404 4.20 11.66 16.55
C THR A 404 2.82 11.62 17.21
N SER A 405 1.95 10.75 16.71
CA SER A 405 0.63 10.50 17.29
C SER A 405 0.62 9.37 18.32
N LYS A 406 1.79 8.79 18.62
CA LYS A 406 1.91 7.63 19.51
C LYS A 406 2.65 8.01 20.79
N ASP A 407 1.99 7.92 21.92
CA ASP A 407 2.58 8.06 23.25
C ASP A 407 3.59 6.93 23.58
N THR A 408 3.46 5.78 22.91
CA THR A 408 4.36 4.61 23.01
C THR A 408 5.19 4.39 21.76
N ASP A 409 5.69 5.45 21.13
CA ASP A 409 6.57 5.35 19.97
C ASP A 409 7.99 4.93 20.42
N GLU A 410 8.32 3.67 20.23
CA GLU A 410 9.62 3.10 20.60
C GLU A 410 10.81 3.66 19.80
N THR A 411 10.56 4.44 18.76
CA THR A 411 11.57 5.22 18.05
C THR A 411 12.13 6.33 18.93
N ILE A 412 11.28 6.93 19.79
CA ILE A 412 11.65 8.07 20.64
C ILE A 412 12.85 7.81 21.53
N PRO A 413 12.89 6.77 22.40
CA PRO A 413 14.03 6.57 23.29
C PRO A 413 15.32 6.30 22.53
N ILE A 414 15.25 5.55 21.42
CA ILE A 414 16.40 5.24 20.57
C ILE A 414 16.93 6.50 19.87
N ALA A 415 16.03 7.29 19.27
CA ALA A 415 16.40 8.53 18.60
C ALA A 415 16.98 9.56 19.59
N THR A 416 16.39 9.68 20.79
CA THR A 416 16.87 10.59 21.84
C THR A 416 18.32 10.27 22.24
N GLU A 417 18.61 8.99 22.50
CA GLU A 417 19.98 8.56 22.83
C GLU A 417 20.94 8.78 21.67
N ASN A 418 20.57 8.32 20.49
CA ASN A 418 21.42 8.35 19.31
C ASN A 418 21.72 9.80 18.86
N TYR A 419 20.73 10.67 18.82
CA TYR A 419 20.91 12.06 18.40
C TYR A 419 21.67 12.88 19.45
N LYS A 420 21.45 12.62 20.74
CA LYS A 420 22.25 13.20 21.81
C LYS A 420 23.73 12.87 21.66
N ALA A 421 24.07 11.63 21.27
CA ALA A 421 25.46 11.18 21.07
C ALA A 421 26.19 11.96 19.95
N ILE A 422 25.45 12.53 18.99
CA ILE A 422 26.01 13.37 17.93
C ILE A 422 25.76 14.88 18.16
N GLY A 423 25.32 15.26 19.35
CA GLY A 423 25.14 16.65 19.76
C GLY A 423 23.86 17.31 19.26
N ILE A 424 22.79 16.55 19.01
CA ILE A 424 21.48 17.07 18.64
C ILE A 424 20.51 16.95 19.83
N ASP A 425 19.83 18.05 20.16
CA ASP A 425 18.75 18.10 21.14
C ASP A 425 17.44 17.65 20.48
N PHE A 426 17.07 16.38 20.68
CA PHE A 426 15.90 15.77 20.09
C PHE A 426 14.68 15.92 21.03
N GLN A 427 13.65 16.60 20.56
CA GLN A 427 12.46 16.96 21.33
C GLN A 427 11.20 16.31 20.73
N PRO A 428 10.76 15.15 21.26
CA PRO A 428 9.52 14.53 20.82
C PRO A 428 8.29 15.31 21.35
N GLU A 429 7.29 15.47 20.50
CA GLU A 429 6.00 16.08 20.81
C GLU A 429 4.90 15.12 20.37
N VAL A 430 4.11 14.60 21.32
CA VAL A 430 2.99 13.70 21.07
C VAL A 430 1.72 14.52 20.90
N LEU A 431 1.07 14.39 19.74
CA LEU A 431 -0.11 15.15 19.37
C LEU A 431 -1.20 14.19 18.84
N ASP A 432 -2.43 14.65 18.79
CA ASP A 432 -3.46 13.94 18.02
C ASP A 432 -3.17 14.01 16.52
N GLY A 433 -3.71 13.03 15.76
CA GLY A 433 -3.43 12.89 14.33
C GLY A 433 -3.88 14.10 13.52
N ASP A 434 -5.02 14.69 13.86
CA ASP A 434 -5.58 15.83 13.12
C ASP A 434 -4.69 17.07 13.28
N THR A 435 -4.19 17.31 14.48
CA THR A 435 -3.22 18.40 14.77
C THR A 435 -1.92 18.20 14.00
N ILE A 436 -1.41 16.96 13.88
CA ILE A 436 -0.22 16.66 13.07
C ILE A 436 -0.48 16.96 11.60
N VAL A 437 -1.60 16.48 11.06
CA VAL A 437 -2.00 16.72 9.67
C VAL A 437 -2.16 18.21 9.40
N GLU A 438 -2.79 18.96 10.30
CA GLU A 438 -2.93 20.40 10.18
C GLU A 438 -1.57 21.10 10.10
N ARG A 439 -0.65 20.81 11.04
CA ARG A 439 0.70 21.38 11.03
C ARG A 439 1.47 21.01 9.77
N TRP A 440 1.31 19.78 9.30
CA TRP A 440 1.99 19.29 8.11
C TRP A 440 1.49 19.97 6.84
N THR A 441 0.16 20.02 6.65
CA THR A 441 -0.45 20.49 5.38
C THR A 441 -0.57 22.01 5.29
N GLN A 442 -0.71 22.71 6.42
CA GLN A 442 -0.89 24.15 6.45
C GLN A 442 0.40 24.96 6.66
N GLY A 443 1.58 24.30 6.50
CA GLY A 443 2.87 24.96 6.67
C GLY A 443 3.21 25.34 8.11
N GLY A 444 2.69 24.56 9.08
CA GLY A 444 2.91 24.75 10.50
C GLY A 444 4.35 24.48 10.94
N ASP A 445 4.59 24.68 12.22
CA ASP A 445 5.92 24.59 12.81
C ASP A 445 6.25 23.12 13.18
N TRP A 446 6.96 22.43 12.29
CA TRP A 446 7.46 21.06 12.46
C TRP A 446 8.86 20.90 11.88
N ASP A 447 9.62 19.92 12.36
CA ASP A 447 10.93 19.57 11.86
C ASP A 447 10.94 18.16 11.27
N LEU A 448 10.51 17.18 12.07
CA LEU A 448 10.38 15.79 11.70
C LEU A 448 8.98 15.27 12.08
N ILE A 449 8.43 14.37 11.28
CA ILE A 449 7.16 13.67 11.55
C ILE A 449 7.36 12.19 11.35
N GLY A 450 7.03 11.37 12.36
CA GLY A 450 7.04 9.91 12.25
C GLY A 450 5.83 9.39 11.48
N GLY A 451 6.06 8.47 10.52
CA GLY A 451 5.00 7.94 9.72
C GLY A 451 5.36 6.71 8.91
N PHE A 452 4.51 6.41 7.96
CA PHE A 452 4.75 5.35 6.99
C PHE A 452 4.20 5.77 5.63
N ARG A 453 4.76 5.19 4.59
CA ARG A 453 4.34 5.35 3.20
C ARG A 453 3.82 4.03 2.67
N THR A 454 2.67 4.05 2.03
CA THR A 454 2.17 2.93 1.25
C THR A 454 2.61 3.11 -0.20
N ASN A 455 3.34 2.14 -0.71
CA ASN A 455 3.77 2.13 -2.11
C ASN A 455 2.80 1.27 -2.92
N GLY A 456 2.27 1.80 -4.02
CA GLY A 456 1.48 1.02 -4.96
C GLY A 456 2.27 -0.18 -5.51
N LEU A 457 1.65 -1.36 -5.58
CA LEU A 457 2.31 -2.55 -6.16
C LEU A 457 2.53 -2.42 -7.66
N SER A 458 1.59 -1.76 -8.34
CA SER A 458 1.57 -1.66 -9.79
C SER A 458 2.61 -0.68 -10.35
N ASP A 459 2.84 0.44 -9.66
CA ASP A 459 3.75 1.47 -10.14
C ASP A 459 4.54 2.17 -9.02
N PRO A 460 5.87 2.38 -9.19
CA PRO A 460 6.69 3.07 -8.21
C PRO A 460 6.40 4.58 -8.15
N ASN A 461 5.71 5.13 -9.12
CA ASN A 461 5.46 6.57 -9.18
C ASN A 461 4.57 7.07 -8.04
N ASP A 462 3.68 6.23 -7.52
CA ASP A 462 2.81 6.59 -6.39
C ASP A 462 3.63 7.09 -5.19
N ALA A 463 4.74 6.40 -4.88
CA ALA A 463 5.62 6.79 -3.78
C ALA A 463 6.54 7.97 -4.14
N ILE A 464 6.89 8.11 -5.41
CA ILE A 464 7.88 9.09 -5.86
C ILE A 464 7.24 10.45 -6.13
N SER A 465 5.98 10.50 -6.52
CA SER A 465 5.23 11.73 -6.78
C SER A 465 5.29 12.72 -5.61
N GLU A 466 5.31 12.21 -4.37
CA GLU A 466 5.44 13.03 -3.17
C GLU A 466 6.77 13.79 -3.05
N PHE A 467 7.80 13.38 -3.80
CA PHE A 467 9.11 14.06 -3.79
C PHE A 467 9.36 14.93 -5.01
N VAL A 468 8.76 14.59 -6.15
CA VAL A 468 9.01 15.27 -7.43
C VAL A 468 7.85 16.16 -7.88
N SER A 469 6.73 16.16 -7.18
CA SER A 469 5.62 17.05 -7.46
C SER A 469 5.98 18.49 -7.07
N HIS A 470 5.61 19.44 -7.93
CA HIS A 470 5.65 20.86 -7.58
C HIS A 470 4.37 21.34 -6.86
N ASP A 471 3.37 20.46 -6.77
CA ASP A 471 2.15 20.71 -6.00
C ASP A 471 2.43 20.53 -4.50
N LYS A 472 2.27 21.61 -3.74
CA LYS A 472 2.52 21.61 -2.30
C LYS A 472 1.52 20.78 -1.51
N SER A 473 0.38 20.43 -2.07
CA SER A 473 -0.58 19.52 -1.45
C SER A 473 -0.15 18.05 -1.56
N ILE A 474 0.77 17.74 -2.46
CA ILE A 474 1.35 16.40 -2.67
C ILE A 474 2.74 16.33 -2.03
N ASN A 475 3.63 17.27 -2.38
CA ASN A 475 4.99 17.34 -1.82
C ASN A 475 5.01 18.14 -0.51
N LEU A 476 4.51 17.54 0.55
CA LEU A 476 4.41 18.17 1.87
C LEU A 476 5.77 18.33 2.57
N THR A 477 6.81 17.64 2.12
CA THR A 477 8.17 17.76 2.66
C THR A 477 8.91 18.96 2.09
N GLY A 478 8.45 19.51 0.96
CA GLY A 478 9.10 20.60 0.25
C GLY A 478 10.45 20.22 -0.35
N TYR A 479 10.71 18.93 -0.54
CA TYR A 479 11.92 18.45 -1.21
C TYR A 479 11.93 18.89 -2.68
N HIS A 480 13.11 19.27 -3.18
CA HIS A 480 13.31 19.62 -4.59
C HIS A 480 14.70 19.16 -5.06
N ASN A 481 14.73 18.45 -6.18
CA ASN A 481 15.95 18.02 -6.84
C ASN A 481 15.69 17.86 -8.34
N GLU A 482 16.31 18.71 -9.18
CA GLU A 482 16.09 18.76 -10.62
C GLU A 482 16.37 17.42 -11.34
N GLU A 483 17.38 16.65 -10.90
CA GLU A 483 17.69 15.37 -11.52
C GLU A 483 16.64 14.30 -11.12
N ALA A 484 16.13 14.35 -9.88
CA ALA A 484 15.03 13.49 -9.45
C ALA A 484 13.76 13.79 -10.27
N ASP A 485 13.41 15.05 -10.45
CA ASP A 485 12.25 15.50 -11.23
C ASP A 485 12.36 15.03 -12.69
N LYS A 486 13.54 15.18 -13.30
CA LYS A 486 13.80 14.73 -14.66
C LYS A 486 13.65 13.21 -14.81
N LEU A 487 14.26 12.42 -13.90
CA LEU A 487 14.20 10.96 -13.95
C LEU A 487 12.78 10.43 -13.70
N ALA A 488 12.04 11.04 -12.78
CA ALA A 488 10.64 10.69 -12.54
C ALA A 488 9.78 10.95 -13.79
N LYS A 489 9.93 12.11 -14.42
CA LYS A 489 9.24 12.45 -15.68
C LYS A 489 9.60 11.48 -16.81
N GLU A 490 10.87 11.09 -16.93
CA GLU A 490 11.32 10.09 -17.91
C GLU A 490 10.69 8.72 -17.63
N GLY A 491 10.62 8.31 -16.36
CA GLY A 491 9.95 7.09 -15.93
C GLY A 491 8.47 7.06 -16.30
N LEU A 492 7.75 8.19 -16.13
CA LEU A 492 6.34 8.32 -16.49
C LEU A 492 6.08 8.42 -18.00
N SER A 493 7.08 8.77 -18.81
CA SER A 493 6.94 8.81 -20.28
C SER A 493 7.44 7.54 -20.98
N THR A 494 7.89 6.53 -20.24
CA THR A 494 8.47 5.30 -20.76
C THR A 494 7.57 4.11 -20.42
N GLN A 495 7.05 3.39 -21.42
CA GLN A 495 6.21 2.17 -21.23
C GLN A 495 7.03 0.90 -20.99
N ASP A 496 8.20 0.80 -21.59
CA ASP A 496 9.06 -0.39 -21.45
C ASP A 496 9.49 -0.58 -20.00
N LYS A 497 8.99 -1.64 -19.37
CA LYS A 497 9.22 -1.95 -17.94
C LYS A 497 10.72 -2.10 -17.62
N THR A 498 11.52 -2.63 -18.55
CA THR A 498 12.96 -2.82 -18.36
C THR A 498 13.69 -1.48 -18.37
N LYS A 499 13.37 -0.61 -19.31
CA LYS A 499 13.92 0.75 -19.37
C LYS A 499 13.49 1.56 -18.16
N ARG A 500 12.21 1.49 -17.79
CA ARG A 500 11.70 2.15 -16.57
C ARG A 500 12.46 1.69 -15.33
N LYS A 501 12.71 0.38 -15.18
CA LYS A 501 13.49 -0.13 -14.05
C LYS A 501 14.89 0.47 -13.98
N ALA A 502 15.54 0.68 -15.12
CA ALA A 502 16.84 1.34 -15.18
C ALA A 502 16.76 2.82 -14.77
N ILE A 503 15.73 3.54 -15.24
CA ILE A 503 15.49 4.94 -14.88
C ILE A 503 15.25 5.06 -13.37
N TYR A 504 14.37 4.24 -12.81
CA TYR A 504 14.10 4.26 -11.36
C TYR A 504 15.31 3.84 -10.53
N ALA A 505 16.18 2.96 -11.04
CA ALA A 505 17.43 2.63 -10.36
C ALA A 505 18.35 3.85 -10.19
N GLU A 506 18.43 4.73 -11.20
CA GLU A 506 19.17 5.99 -11.09
C GLU A 506 18.44 6.98 -10.17
N LEU A 507 17.12 7.09 -10.25
CA LEU A 507 16.32 7.93 -9.37
C LEU A 507 16.51 7.55 -7.89
N TYR A 508 16.52 6.26 -7.57
CA TYR A 508 16.76 5.80 -6.20
C TYR A 508 18.16 6.15 -5.69
N LYS A 509 19.18 6.19 -6.57
CA LYS A 509 20.52 6.67 -6.19
C LYS A 509 20.52 8.18 -5.90
N VAL A 510 19.81 8.96 -6.70
CA VAL A 510 19.66 10.42 -6.47
C VAL A 510 19.00 10.66 -5.13
N LEU A 511 17.82 10.06 -4.88
CA LEU A 511 17.07 10.20 -3.63
C LEU A 511 17.83 9.63 -2.41
N ASN A 512 18.62 8.58 -2.60
CA ASN A 512 19.46 8.04 -1.53
C ASN A 512 20.64 8.97 -1.21
N ASN A 513 21.25 9.61 -2.21
CA ASN A 513 22.36 10.56 -1.99
C ASN A 513 21.90 11.92 -1.45
N ASP A 514 20.67 12.29 -1.76
CA ASP A 514 20.00 13.52 -1.31
C ASP A 514 18.64 13.18 -0.70
N PRO A 515 18.64 12.59 0.52
CA PRO A 515 17.44 11.94 1.06
C PRO A 515 16.36 12.97 1.44
N PRO A 516 15.12 12.86 0.89
CA PRO A 516 14.00 13.71 1.30
C PRO A 516 13.44 13.37 2.69
N THR A 517 13.62 12.13 3.14
CA THR A 517 13.13 11.60 4.43
C THR A 517 14.19 10.70 5.05
N ILE A 518 13.94 10.19 6.25
CA ILE A 518 14.74 9.11 6.87
C ILE A 518 13.98 7.80 6.63
N PRO A 519 14.33 6.99 5.62
CA PRO A 519 13.71 5.68 5.44
C PRO A 519 14.11 4.77 6.59
N LEU A 520 13.15 4.18 7.30
CA LEU A 520 13.40 3.34 8.47
C LEU A 520 13.44 1.86 8.08
N SER A 521 12.29 1.32 7.66
CA SER A 521 12.18 -0.11 7.38
C SER A 521 11.11 -0.43 6.35
N TYR A 522 11.35 -1.49 5.56
CA TYR A 522 10.28 -2.19 4.85
C TYR A 522 9.53 -3.05 5.86
N ARG A 523 8.21 -2.90 5.87
CA ARG A 523 7.35 -3.56 6.85
C ARG A 523 7.08 -5.01 6.45
N GLN A 524 6.89 -5.84 7.46
CA GLN A 524 6.42 -7.21 7.31
C GLN A 524 5.03 -7.38 7.92
N SER A 525 4.33 -8.41 7.49
CA SER A 525 3.02 -8.81 8.01
C SER A 525 2.97 -10.31 8.25
N ILE A 526 2.11 -10.73 9.15
CA ILE A 526 1.75 -12.11 9.38
C ILE A 526 0.25 -12.25 9.06
N ALA A 527 -0.09 -13.16 8.16
CA ALA A 527 -1.45 -13.59 7.92
C ALA A 527 -1.60 -15.07 8.31
N ALA A 528 -2.68 -15.40 8.98
CA ALA A 528 -2.99 -16.79 9.31
C ALA A 528 -4.39 -17.16 8.82
N TRP A 529 -4.53 -18.41 8.40
CA TRP A 529 -5.81 -18.95 7.99
C TRP A 529 -6.03 -20.37 8.51
N ASN A 530 -7.30 -20.70 8.69
CA ASN A 530 -7.69 -22.06 9.00
C ASN A 530 -7.46 -22.95 7.77
N THR A 531 -6.62 -23.95 7.91
CA THR A 531 -6.17 -24.81 6.80
C THR A 531 -7.30 -25.62 6.13
N ARG A 532 -8.50 -25.67 6.73
CA ARG A 532 -9.71 -26.22 6.09
C ARG A 532 -10.14 -25.40 4.86
N VAL A 533 -9.75 -24.12 4.78
CA VAL A 533 -10.02 -23.25 3.62
C VAL A 533 -8.89 -23.38 2.62
N LYS A 534 -9.22 -23.69 1.37
CA LYS A 534 -8.27 -23.85 0.27
C LYS A 534 -8.32 -22.66 -0.67
N GLY A 535 -7.17 -22.32 -1.26
CA GLY A 535 -7.03 -21.21 -2.21
C GLY A 535 -6.81 -19.86 -1.55
N VAL A 536 -6.68 -19.82 -0.20
CA VAL A 536 -6.53 -18.57 0.55
C VAL A 536 -5.06 -18.15 0.73
N GLU A 537 -4.13 -18.97 0.28
CA GLU A 537 -2.69 -18.78 0.46
C GLU A 537 -2.19 -17.42 -0.08
N ASN A 538 -2.80 -16.95 -1.18
CA ASN A 538 -2.48 -15.67 -1.83
C ASN A 538 -3.49 -14.56 -1.52
N TYR A 539 -4.50 -14.83 -0.68
CA TYR A 539 -5.46 -13.82 -0.30
C TYR A 539 -4.81 -12.74 0.56
N SER A 540 -5.04 -11.50 0.21
CA SER A 540 -4.72 -10.33 1.01
C SER A 540 -5.81 -9.30 0.84
N THR A 541 -6.37 -8.85 1.93
CA THR A 541 -7.37 -7.77 1.91
C THR A 541 -6.69 -6.50 1.38
N GLY A 542 -7.31 -5.88 0.37
CA GLY A 542 -6.76 -4.67 -0.27
C GLY A 542 -5.96 -4.93 -1.55
N ASN A 543 -5.58 -6.17 -1.86
CA ASN A 543 -4.99 -6.47 -3.17
C ASN A 543 -6.03 -6.33 -4.28
N SER A 544 -5.60 -5.87 -5.44
CA SER A 544 -6.46 -5.62 -6.60
C SER A 544 -7.17 -6.89 -7.10
N ASP A 545 -6.52 -8.06 -6.98
CA ASP A 545 -7.06 -9.37 -7.38
C ASP A 545 -7.82 -10.10 -6.26
N ALA A 546 -8.02 -9.50 -5.08
CA ALA A 546 -8.66 -10.14 -3.94
C ALA A 546 -10.02 -10.78 -4.28
N ALA A 547 -10.83 -10.14 -5.13
CA ALA A 547 -12.10 -10.68 -5.60
C ALA A 547 -11.91 -11.99 -6.38
N LEU A 548 -10.90 -12.08 -7.24
CA LEU A 548 -10.59 -13.28 -8.03
C LEU A 548 -10.14 -14.44 -7.14
N VAL A 549 -9.41 -14.14 -6.05
CA VAL A 549 -9.00 -15.14 -5.05
C VAL A 549 -10.21 -15.64 -4.27
N LEU A 550 -11.04 -14.72 -3.76
CA LEU A 550 -12.28 -15.06 -3.01
C LEU A 550 -13.24 -15.92 -3.81
N ALA A 551 -13.36 -15.69 -5.13
CA ALA A 551 -14.21 -16.49 -6.02
C ALA A 551 -13.80 -17.97 -6.11
N LYS A 552 -12.52 -18.28 -5.89
CA LYS A 552 -11.94 -19.63 -6.04
C LYS A 552 -11.83 -20.39 -4.73
N LEU A 553 -12.13 -19.76 -3.59
CA LEU A 553 -12.02 -20.42 -2.28
C LEU A 553 -12.96 -21.63 -2.17
N SER A 554 -12.51 -22.63 -1.41
CA SER A 554 -13.33 -23.79 -1.07
C SER A 554 -13.01 -24.28 0.34
N ILE A 555 -13.95 -25.02 0.93
CA ILE A 555 -13.82 -25.67 2.24
C ILE A 555 -13.80 -27.17 2.03
N GLU A 556 -12.83 -27.85 2.62
CA GLU A 556 -12.76 -29.31 2.68
C GLU A 556 -13.54 -29.88 3.88
#